data_2efb8e79cfe51e90024827d9da907940
#
_entry.id   2efb8e79cfe51e90024827d9da907940
#
_cell.length_a   1.000
_cell.length_b   1.000
_cell.length_c   1.000
_cell.angle_alpha   90.00
_cell.angle_beta   90.00
_cell.angle_gamma   90.00
#
_symmetry.space_group_name_H-M   'P 1'
#
loop_
_entity.id
_entity.type
_entity.pdbx_description
1 polymer ?
#
loop_
_entity_poly.entity_id
_entity_poly.type
_entity_poly.pdbx_seq_one_letter_code
_entity_poly.pdbx_strand_id
1 'polypeptide(L)'
;MRILWVKADKLLPVQNGGNIRSYHVLRYLSERHRLTFYSYYDGAPDPAYERELERQLPGAVAVCTGKRELAGAARGLDYLAHLSAQPPYAVSRFADAGVQKQLQSWFREQRFDVAVCDFLDAAVNFPGCLNIPSVLFQHNVESEIWRRHAETANNPAKKMMYQMEFRKMLRYERAAVCKFQHVIAVSENDRSLMTKWVDGDRVTVVPTGVDLAQYRPAAAASDPAATDTSAPLITFVGAMDWEPNVDGVEYFCSEIWPAIKAEVPRARFRIVGRNPDRRVQKWASDSNANSIEITGRVPSVVEHLHESSVVIVPLRIGGGTRLKIYEAMATAKAVVSTTIGAEGLDVHHGRDIMLADNPRSFAQAVIMLLRDTEMRRRYETAAAETAARYDWPAIGERFSEILQAVAERKSRTKRAFPERLAEKKA
;
A
#
# COMPACT_ATOMS: atom_id res chain seq x y z
N MET A 1 13.06 12.67 -19.06
CA MET A 1 12.93 11.31 -19.62
C MET A 1 11.53 11.11 -20.20
N ARG A 2 11.41 10.16 -21.13
CA ARG A 2 10.12 9.64 -21.62
C ARG A 2 9.84 8.35 -20.86
N ILE A 3 8.83 8.38 -20.01
CA ILE A 3 8.47 7.27 -19.11
C ILE A 3 7.19 6.63 -19.62
N LEU A 4 7.17 5.31 -19.79
CA LEU A 4 5.97 4.52 -19.92
C LEU A 4 5.63 3.91 -18.56
N TRP A 5 4.42 4.14 -18.07
CA TRP A 5 3.91 3.51 -16.87
C TRP A 5 2.70 2.64 -17.21
N VAL A 6 2.77 1.35 -16.97
CA VAL A 6 1.73 0.38 -17.33
C VAL A 6 1.08 -0.18 -16.08
N LYS A 7 -0.24 -0.06 -15.99
CA LYS A 7 -1.05 -0.56 -14.88
C LYS A 7 -2.22 -1.40 -15.37
N ALA A 8 -2.39 -2.56 -14.78
CA ALA A 8 -3.64 -3.32 -14.88
C ALA A 8 -4.69 -2.72 -13.93
N ASP A 9 -5.93 -2.66 -14.41
CA ASP A 9 -7.07 -2.09 -13.70
C ASP A 9 -7.08 -0.55 -13.59
N LYS A 10 -8.20 0.00 -13.09
CA LYS A 10 -8.41 1.43 -12.94
C LYS A 10 -7.56 2.01 -11.81
N LEU A 11 -6.99 3.20 -12.03
CA LEU A 11 -6.28 3.95 -11.00
C LEU A 11 -7.24 4.72 -10.08
N LEU A 12 -8.27 5.32 -10.67
CA LEU A 12 -9.27 6.12 -9.96
C LEU A 12 -10.55 5.31 -9.72
N PRO A 13 -11.26 5.57 -8.62
CA PRO A 13 -10.92 6.48 -7.51
C PRO A 13 -9.77 5.94 -6.65
N VAL A 14 -8.96 6.84 -6.07
CA VAL A 14 -7.80 6.50 -5.26
C VAL A 14 -8.27 6.06 -3.86
N GLN A 15 -8.57 4.76 -3.69
CA GLN A 15 -9.20 4.23 -2.46
C GLN A 15 -8.42 3.11 -1.76
N ASN A 16 -7.42 2.53 -2.41
CA ASN A 16 -6.59 1.48 -1.82
C ASN A 16 -5.12 1.90 -1.78
N GLY A 17 -4.35 1.31 -0.87
CA GLY A 17 -2.95 1.70 -0.64
C GLY A 17 -2.05 1.60 -1.88
N GLY A 18 -2.33 0.65 -2.79
CA GLY A 18 -1.60 0.54 -4.04
C GLY A 18 -1.90 1.70 -4.99
N ASN A 19 -3.18 2.01 -5.21
CA ASN A 19 -3.58 3.14 -6.06
C ASN A 19 -3.11 4.49 -5.48
N ILE A 20 -3.12 4.64 -4.14
CA ILE A 20 -2.59 5.85 -3.47
C ILE A 20 -1.11 6.02 -3.84
N ARG A 21 -0.29 4.98 -3.70
CA ARG A 21 1.13 5.04 -4.06
C ARG A 21 1.35 5.36 -5.54
N SER A 22 0.71 4.59 -6.42
CA SER A 22 0.83 4.82 -7.87
C SER A 22 0.42 6.24 -8.25
N TYR A 23 -0.70 6.73 -7.72
CA TYR A 23 -1.23 8.06 -8.02
C TYR A 23 -0.25 9.18 -7.64
N HIS A 24 0.25 9.18 -6.40
CA HIS A 24 1.15 10.25 -5.94
C HIS A 24 2.50 10.22 -6.67
N VAL A 25 3.05 9.02 -6.92
CA VAL A 25 4.29 8.90 -7.72
C VAL A 25 4.07 9.34 -9.16
N LEU A 26 2.97 8.92 -9.80
CA LEU A 26 2.61 9.34 -11.16
C LEU A 26 2.46 10.86 -11.25
N ARG A 27 1.75 11.47 -10.30
CA ARG A 27 1.56 12.91 -10.25
C ARG A 27 2.90 13.64 -10.14
N TYR A 28 3.79 13.21 -9.24
CA TYR A 28 5.13 13.77 -9.10
C TYR A 28 5.95 13.66 -10.40
N LEU A 29 5.92 12.50 -11.05
CA LEU A 29 6.67 12.24 -12.27
C LEU A 29 6.10 13.02 -13.47
N SER A 30 4.79 13.20 -13.57
CA SER A 30 4.13 13.93 -14.66
C SER A 30 4.51 15.41 -14.72
N GLU A 31 4.82 16.01 -13.58
CA GLU A 31 5.29 17.39 -13.47
C GLU A 31 6.73 17.60 -13.98
N ARG A 32 7.54 16.54 -14.00
CA ARG A 32 9.01 16.59 -14.22
C ARG A 32 9.49 15.83 -15.44
N HIS A 33 8.68 14.93 -15.97
CA HIS A 33 9.03 14.03 -17.07
C HIS A 33 7.91 13.97 -18.12
N ARG A 34 8.23 13.51 -19.32
CA ARG A 34 7.21 13.13 -20.31
C ARG A 34 6.68 11.74 -19.95
N LEU A 35 5.58 11.73 -19.21
CA LEU A 35 4.93 10.51 -18.73
C LEU A 35 3.81 10.09 -19.67
N THR A 36 3.81 8.83 -20.08
CA THR A 36 2.65 8.15 -20.66
C THR A 36 2.17 7.12 -19.65
N PHE A 37 1.07 7.42 -18.98
CA PHE A 37 0.38 6.46 -18.14
C PHE A 37 -0.58 5.64 -19.00
N TYR A 38 -0.37 4.32 -19.04
CA TYR A 38 -1.19 3.39 -19.82
C TYR A 38 -1.87 2.42 -18.86
N SER A 39 -3.18 2.56 -18.66
CA SER A 39 -4.00 1.62 -17.91
C SER A 39 -4.95 0.87 -18.83
N TYR A 40 -5.26 -0.36 -18.47
CA TYR A 40 -6.28 -1.16 -19.15
C TYR A 40 -7.18 -1.83 -18.13
N TYR A 41 -8.47 -1.86 -18.42
CA TYR A 41 -9.49 -2.32 -17.50
C TYR A 41 -10.55 -3.17 -18.20
N ASP A 42 -11.16 -4.09 -17.46
CA ASP A 42 -12.23 -4.97 -17.93
C ASP A 42 -13.61 -4.31 -17.75
N GLY A 43 -14.66 -4.95 -18.28
CA GLY A 43 -16.03 -4.50 -18.15
C GLY A 43 -16.52 -3.65 -19.33
N ALA A 44 -17.43 -2.74 -19.06
CA ALA A 44 -17.96 -1.81 -20.06
C ALA A 44 -17.04 -0.57 -20.17
N PRO A 45 -16.97 0.06 -21.36
CA PRO A 45 -16.29 1.36 -21.51
C PRO A 45 -16.83 2.39 -20.50
N ASP A 46 -15.90 3.14 -19.89
CA ASP A 46 -16.21 4.15 -18.87
C ASP A 46 -15.62 5.52 -19.28
N PRO A 47 -16.33 6.26 -20.15
CA PRO A 47 -15.85 7.57 -20.62
C PRO A 47 -15.74 8.62 -19.50
N ALA A 48 -16.46 8.45 -18.39
CA ALA A 48 -16.35 9.34 -17.24
C ALA A 48 -15.01 9.15 -16.52
N TYR A 49 -14.63 7.90 -16.29
CA TYR A 49 -13.32 7.51 -15.76
C TYR A 49 -12.18 7.99 -16.66
N GLU A 50 -12.29 7.76 -17.97
CA GLU A 50 -11.25 8.14 -18.95
C GLU A 50 -11.02 9.65 -18.97
N ARG A 51 -12.10 10.46 -18.98
CA ARG A 51 -11.99 11.92 -18.90
C ARG A 51 -11.39 12.40 -17.57
N GLU A 52 -11.81 11.80 -16.44
CA GLU A 52 -11.29 12.19 -15.15
C GLU A 52 -9.81 11.82 -15.01
N LEU A 53 -9.40 10.68 -15.55
CA LEU A 53 -8.02 10.26 -15.58
C LEU A 53 -7.15 11.20 -16.39
N GLU A 54 -7.59 11.58 -17.62
CA GLU A 54 -6.89 12.53 -18.47
C GLU A 54 -6.80 13.93 -17.84
N ARG A 55 -7.85 14.35 -17.12
CA ARG A 55 -7.85 15.61 -16.38
C ARG A 55 -6.80 15.64 -15.25
N GLN A 56 -6.64 14.52 -14.53
CA GLN A 56 -5.70 14.42 -13.41
C GLN A 56 -4.26 14.10 -13.85
N LEU A 57 -4.11 13.34 -14.91
CA LEU A 57 -2.81 12.90 -15.46
C LEU A 57 -2.82 13.13 -16.99
N PRO A 58 -2.48 14.35 -17.45
CA PRO A 58 -2.45 14.67 -18.89
C PRO A 58 -1.54 13.72 -19.68
N GLY A 59 -2.05 13.18 -20.77
CA GLY A 59 -1.38 12.17 -21.59
C GLY A 59 -1.59 10.73 -21.10
N ALA A 60 -2.50 10.51 -20.14
CA ALA A 60 -2.93 9.19 -19.73
C ALA A 60 -3.76 8.52 -20.84
N VAL A 61 -3.54 7.22 -21.02
CA VAL A 61 -4.30 6.39 -21.97
C VAL A 61 -4.95 5.26 -21.19
N ALA A 62 -6.28 5.28 -21.10
CA ALA A 62 -7.05 4.17 -20.55
C ALA A 62 -7.69 3.37 -21.68
N VAL A 63 -7.59 2.05 -21.60
CA VAL A 63 -8.11 1.13 -22.61
C VAL A 63 -9.05 0.13 -21.97
N CYS A 64 -10.31 0.12 -22.41
CA CYS A 64 -11.26 -0.93 -22.05
C CYS A 64 -10.94 -2.18 -22.89
N THR A 65 -10.66 -3.31 -22.23
CA THR A 65 -10.37 -4.59 -22.92
C THR A 65 -11.64 -5.26 -23.44
N GLY A 66 -12.82 -4.83 -22.98
CA GLY A 66 -14.10 -5.42 -23.35
C GLY A 66 -14.35 -6.80 -22.74
N LYS A 67 -13.45 -7.33 -21.91
CA LYS A 67 -13.67 -8.59 -21.22
C LYS A 67 -14.77 -8.44 -20.19
N ARG A 68 -15.62 -9.46 -20.09
CA ARG A 68 -16.71 -9.47 -19.13
C ARG A 68 -16.15 -9.66 -17.72
N GLU A 69 -16.53 -8.78 -16.81
CA GLU A 69 -16.32 -9.01 -15.39
C GLU A 69 -17.16 -10.20 -14.93
N LEU A 70 -16.49 -11.25 -14.48
CA LEU A 70 -17.15 -12.44 -13.94
C LEU A 70 -17.32 -12.28 -12.43
N ALA A 71 -18.54 -12.61 -11.94
CA ALA A 71 -18.86 -12.57 -10.52
C ALA A 71 -19.55 -13.88 -10.08
N GLY A 72 -19.53 -14.15 -8.78
CA GLY A 72 -20.24 -15.28 -8.18
C GLY A 72 -19.84 -16.63 -8.77
N ALA A 73 -20.83 -17.46 -9.09
CA ALA A 73 -20.63 -18.83 -9.60
C ALA A 73 -19.89 -18.87 -10.95
N ALA A 74 -20.12 -17.87 -11.84
CA ALA A 74 -19.43 -17.81 -13.13
C ALA A 74 -17.90 -17.63 -12.95
N ARG A 75 -17.48 -16.80 -11.99
CA ARG A 75 -16.07 -16.65 -11.63
C ARG A 75 -15.47 -17.93 -11.04
N GLY A 76 -16.27 -18.66 -10.26
CA GLY A 76 -15.87 -19.97 -9.72
C GLY A 76 -15.63 -21.02 -10.80
N LEU A 77 -16.50 -21.10 -11.79
CA LEU A 77 -16.36 -22.02 -12.93
C LEU A 77 -15.16 -21.65 -13.81
N ASP A 78 -14.97 -20.38 -14.08
CA ASP A 78 -13.81 -19.89 -14.83
C ASP A 78 -12.49 -20.20 -14.11
N TYR A 79 -12.45 -20.01 -12.79
CA TYR A 79 -11.31 -20.41 -11.95
C TYR A 79 -11.02 -21.92 -12.09
N LEU A 80 -12.04 -22.76 -12.01
CA LEU A 80 -11.88 -24.21 -12.14
C LEU A 80 -11.36 -24.60 -13.53
N ALA A 81 -11.84 -23.95 -14.59
CA ALA A 81 -11.35 -24.16 -15.95
C ALA A 81 -9.87 -23.81 -16.12
N HIS A 82 -9.38 -22.85 -15.34
CA HIS A 82 -7.98 -22.38 -15.37
C HIS A 82 -7.12 -22.93 -14.21
N LEU A 83 -7.61 -23.97 -13.52
CA LEU A 83 -6.94 -24.50 -12.33
C LEU A 83 -5.52 -25.02 -12.62
N SER A 84 -5.27 -25.57 -13.81
CA SER A 84 -3.95 -26.04 -14.26
C SER A 84 -3.16 -25.00 -15.05
N ALA A 85 -3.78 -23.86 -15.38
CA ALA A 85 -3.14 -22.84 -16.22
C ALA A 85 -2.00 -22.11 -15.49
N GLN A 86 -1.03 -21.66 -16.26
CA GLN A 86 -0.01 -20.70 -15.85
C GLN A 86 -0.05 -19.50 -16.80
N PRO A 87 0.04 -18.26 -16.28
CA PRO A 87 0.24 -17.83 -14.89
C PRO A 87 -0.96 -18.11 -13.98
N PRO A 88 -0.85 -17.83 -12.65
CA PRO A 88 -1.97 -18.00 -11.71
C PRO A 88 -3.22 -17.26 -12.19
N TYR A 89 -4.40 -17.78 -11.83
CA TYR A 89 -5.67 -17.18 -12.25
C TYR A 89 -5.80 -15.69 -11.90
N ALA A 90 -5.32 -15.30 -10.70
CA ALA A 90 -5.31 -13.91 -10.26
C ALA A 90 -4.61 -12.96 -11.25
N VAL A 91 -3.60 -13.45 -11.96
CA VAL A 91 -2.81 -12.69 -12.95
C VAL A 91 -3.30 -12.92 -14.37
N SER A 92 -3.63 -14.19 -14.74
CA SER A 92 -3.99 -14.55 -16.12
C SER A 92 -5.21 -13.78 -16.63
N ARG A 93 -6.14 -13.43 -15.76
CA ARG A 93 -7.32 -12.62 -16.10
C ARG A 93 -6.95 -11.27 -16.73
N PHE A 94 -5.79 -10.70 -16.38
CA PHE A 94 -5.29 -9.44 -16.92
C PHE A 94 -4.53 -9.59 -18.24
N ALA A 95 -4.27 -10.82 -18.72
CA ALA A 95 -3.61 -11.04 -19.99
C ALA A 95 -4.51 -10.59 -21.16
N ASP A 96 -3.99 -9.72 -22.01
CA ASP A 96 -4.72 -9.17 -23.14
C ASP A 96 -3.85 -9.04 -24.38
N ALA A 97 -4.30 -9.62 -25.52
CA ALA A 97 -3.53 -9.66 -26.75
C ALA A 97 -3.36 -8.27 -27.38
N GLY A 98 -4.36 -7.40 -27.24
CA GLY A 98 -4.30 -6.01 -27.74
C GLY A 98 -3.26 -5.19 -26.95
N VAL A 99 -3.29 -5.30 -25.63
CA VAL A 99 -2.30 -4.68 -24.73
C VAL A 99 -0.89 -5.20 -25.03
N GLN A 100 -0.72 -6.52 -25.19
CA GLN A 100 0.58 -7.12 -25.51
C GLN A 100 1.12 -6.60 -26.84
N LYS A 101 0.28 -6.54 -27.88
CA LYS A 101 0.64 -6.03 -29.21
C LYS A 101 1.04 -4.55 -29.13
N GLN A 102 0.31 -3.74 -28.38
CA GLN A 102 0.59 -2.33 -28.20
C GLN A 102 1.95 -2.11 -27.50
N LEU A 103 2.21 -2.81 -26.41
CA LEU A 103 3.47 -2.73 -25.68
C LEU A 103 4.65 -3.19 -26.57
N GLN A 104 4.47 -4.30 -27.31
CA GLN A 104 5.49 -4.78 -28.23
C GLN A 104 5.82 -3.77 -29.34
N SER A 105 4.83 -3.06 -29.88
CA SER A 105 5.04 -2.00 -30.88
C SER A 105 5.86 -0.87 -30.28
N TRP A 106 5.43 -0.34 -29.14
CA TRP A 106 6.12 0.77 -28.47
C TRP A 106 7.55 0.43 -28.07
N PHE A 107 7.81 -0.80 -27.66
CA PHE A 107 9.17 -1.25 -27.31
C PHE A 107 10.06 -1.39 -28.54
N ARG A 108 9.53 -1.88 -29.68
CA ARG A 108 10.26 -1.93 -30.96
C ARG A 108 10.61 -0.54 -31.48
N GLU A 109 9.68 0.40 -31.38
CA GLU A 109 9.85 1.79 -31.80
C GLU A 109 10.77 2.60 -30.88
N GLN A 110 11.20 2.06 -29.74
CA GLN A 110 12.03 2.71 -28.72
C GLN A 110 11.47 4.10 -28.31
N ARG A 111 10.15 4.18 -28.14
CA ARG A 111 9.45 5.44 -27.83
C ARG A 111 9.78 5.98 -26.44
N PHE A 112 10.24 5.14 -25.52
CA PHE A 112 10.44 5.45 -24.12
C PHE A 112 11.87 5.17 -23.69
N ASP A 113 12.33 5.91 -22.70
CA ASP A 113 13.66 5.76 -22.12
C ASP A 113 13.64 4.70 -21.00
N VAL A 114 12.49 4.56 -20.31
CA VAL A 114 12.25 3.55 -19.27
C VAL A 114 10.77 3.16 -19.25
N ALA A 115 10.48 1.90 -18.93
CA ALA A 115 9.13 1.41 -18.69
C ALA A 115 8.96 0.93 -17.23
N VAL A 116 7.86 1.30 -16.61
CA VAL A 116 7.46 0.85 -15.28
C VAL A 116 6.26 -0.09 -15.41
N CYS A 117 6.38 -1.27 -14.85
CA CYS A 117 5.29 -2.21 -14.65
C CYS A 117 4.74 -2.00 -13.25
N ASP A 118 3.52 -1.48 -13.14
CA ASP A 118 2.88 -1.18 -11.88
C ASP A 118 2.04 -2.37 -11.43
N PHE A 119 2.44 -3.01 -10.35
CA PHE A 119 2.01 -4.31 -9.86
C PHE A 119 2.43 -5.51 -10.73
N LEU A 120 2.43 -6.67 -10.10
CA LEU A 120 2.73 -7.95 -10.73
C LEU A 120 1.72 -8.33 -11.83
N ASP A 121 0.47 -7.87 -11.67
CA ASP A 121 -0.63 -8.16 -12.58
C ASP A 121 -0.37 -7.65 -14.00
N ALA A 122 0.22 -6.47 -14.14
CA ALA A 122 0.55 -5.90 -15.44
C ALA A 122 1.68 -6.63 -16.16
N ALA A 123 2.54 -7.36 -15.44
CA ALA A 123 3.72 -8.04 -15.98
C ALA A 123 3.38 -9.14 -17.00
N VAL A 124 2.14 -9.67 -16.97
CA VAL A 124 1.66 -10.69 -17.91
C VAL A 124 1.60 -10.19 -19.36
N ASN A 125 1.45 -8.88 -19.56
CA ASN A 125 1.38 -8.27 -20.88
C ASN A 125 2.73 -7.74 -21.39
N PHE A 126 3.76 -7.70 -20.55
CA PHE A 126 5.09 -7.33 -20.98
C PHE A 126 5.75 -8.47 -21.78
N PRO A 127 6.48 -8.17 -22.87
CA PRO A 127 7.21 -9.17 -23.64
C PRO A 127 8.16 -10.00 -22.79
N GLY A 128 8.45 -11.23 -23.19
CA GLY A 128 9.37 -12.11 -22.47
C GLY A 128 10.81 -11.56 -22.41
N CYS A 129 11.25 -10.87 -23.45
CA CYS A 129 12.53 -10.16 -23.49
C CYS A 129 12.28 -8.65 -23.58
N LEU A 130 12.85 -7.90 -22.64
CA LEU A 130 12.69 -6.45 -22.54
C LEU A 130 13.92 -5.76 -23.15
N ASN A 131 13.72 -5.07 -24.25
CA ASN A 131 14.77 -4.36 -24.98
C ASN A 131 14.92 -2.88 -24.57
N ILE A 132 14.14 -2.41 -23.61
CA ILE A 132 14.24 -1.09 -22.98
C ILE A 132 14.52 -1.22 -21.47
N PRO A 133 15.08 -0.19 -20.82
CA PRO A 133 15.17 -0.13 -19.37
C PRO A 133 13.79 -0.35 -18.74
N SER A 134 13.72 -1.23 -17.75
CA SER A 134 12.43 -1.62 -17.20
C SER A 134 12.49 -1.85 -15.70
N VAL A 135 11.45 -1.36 -15.02
CA VAL A 135 11.29 -1.44 -13.57
C VAL A 135 9.98 -2.14 -13.25
N LEU A 136 10.02 -3.10 -12.33
CA LEU A 136 8.83 -3.66 -11.70
C LEU A 136 8.58 -2.93 -10.38
N PHE A 137 7.46 -2.22 -10.27
CA PHE A 137 7.02 -1.61 -9.03
C PHE A 137 6.10 -2.58 -8.30
N GLN A 138 6.66 -3.25 -7.28
CA GLN A 138 6.00 -4.31 -6.54
C GLN A 138 5.45 -3.76 -5.23
N HIS A 139 4.13 -3.81 -5.08
CA HIS A 139 3.43 -3.25 -3.90
C HIS A 139 3.32 -4.24 -2.75
N ASN A 140 3.45 -5.53 -3.02
CA ASN A 140 3.45 -6.63 -2.08
C ASN A 140 4.27 -7.78 -2.66
N VAL A 141 4.69 -8.71 -1.83
CA VAL A 141 5.09 -10.04 -2.29
C VAL A 141 3.83 -10.90 -2.36
N GLU A 142 3.27 -11.03 -3.58
CA GLU A 142 1.97 -11.68 -3.79
C GLU A 142 1.98 -13.15 -3.36
N SER A 143 3.09 -13.86 -3.57
CA SER A 143 3.23 -15.25 -3.12
C SER A 143 3.12 -15.37 -1.59
N GLU A 144 3.60 -14.39 -0.81
CA GLU A 144 3.47 -14.39 0.65
C GLU A 144 2.01 -14.26 1.12
N ILE A 145 1.19 -13.52 0.38
CA ILE A 145 -0.25 -13.42 0.68
C ILE A 145 -0.90 -14.80 0.55
N TRP A 146 -0.63 -15.51 -0.53
CA TRP A 146 -1.14 -16.87 -0.75
C TRP A 146 -0.59 -17.87 0.28
N ARG A 147 0.67 -17.76 0.68
CA ARG A 147 1.27 -18.58 1.74
C ARG A 147 0.54 -18.38 3.07
N ARG A 148 0.33 -17.13 3.48
CA ARG A 148 -0.40 -16.78 4.73
C ARG A 148 -1.84 -17.32 4.71
N HIS A 149 -2.54 -17.21 3.56
CA HIS A 149 -3.87 -17.81 3.42
C HIS A 149 -3.84 -19.33 3.57
N ALA A 150 -2.83 -19.99 3.03
CA ALA A 150 -2.68 -21.46 3.16
C ALA A 150 -2.39 -21.88 4.62
N GLU A 151 -1.64 -21.07 5.37
CA GLU A 151 -1.29 -21.34 6.77
C GLU A 151 -2.49 -21.14 7.72
N THR A 152 -3.30 -20.12 7.45
CA THR A 152 -4.44 -19.75 8.31
C THR A 152 -5.74 -20.49 7.96
N ALA A 153 -5.79 -21.22 6.85
CA ALA A 153 -7.00 -21.91 6.40
C ALA A 153 -7.35 -23.11 7.29
N ASN A 154 -8.51 -23.07 7.91
CA ASN A 154 -9.04 -24.17 8.75
C ASN A 154 -9.64 -25.33 7.94
N ASN A 155 -10.08 -25.06 6.68
CA ASN A 155 -10.66 -26.07 5.81
C ASN A 155 -9.57 -26.74 4.96
N PRO A 156 -9.40 -28.08 5.02
CA PRO A 156 -8.36 -28.79 4.28
C PRO A 156 -8.39 -28.57 2.74
N ALA A 157 -9.59 -28.53 2.15
CA ALA A 157 -9.73 -28.29 0.71
C ALA A 157 -9.30 -26.88 0.32
N LYS A 158 -9.69 -25.87 1.11
CA LYS A 158 -9.21 -24.48 0.93
C LYS A 158 -7.71 -24.37 1.13
N LYS A 159 -7.17 -25.03 2.13
CA LYS A 159 -5.72 -25.07 2.39
C LYS A 159 -4.96 -25.63 1.20
N MET A 160 -5.40 -26.75 0.64
CA MET A 160 -4.80 -27.34 -0.55
C MET A 160 -4.88 -26.41 -1.77
N MET A 161 -6.02 -25.75 -1.98
CA MET A 161 -6.21 -24.75 -3.04
C MET A 161 -5.23 -23.58 -2.88
N TYR A 162 -5.13 -23.01 -1.68
CA TYR A 162 -4.21 -21.91 -1.41
C TYR A 162 -2.74 -22.31 -1.55
N GLN A 163 -2.37 -23.52 -1.17
CA GLN A 163 -1.01 -24.06 -1.39
C GLN A 163 -0.68 -24.21 -2.88
N MET A 164 -1.64 -24.62 -3.69
CA MET A 164 -1.45 -24.70 -5.13
C MET A 164 -1.28 -23.32 -5.76
N GLU A 165 -2.14 -22.35 -5.42
CA GLU A 165 -2.03 -20.96 -5.89
C GLU A 165 -0.72 -20.30 -5.39
N PHE A 166 -0.31 -20.55 -4.16
CA PHE A 166 0.99 -20.12 -3.66
C PHE A 166 2.14 -20.60 -4.55
N ARG A 167 2.19 -21.89 -4.90
CA ARG A 167 3.25 -22.44 -5.74
C ARG A 167 3.27 -21.83 -7.15
N LYS A 168 2.10 -21.60 -7.74
CA LYS A 168 1.97 -20.95 -9.05
C LYS A 168 2.42 -19.48 -8.98
N MET A 169 1.94 -18.77 -7.96
CA MET A 169 2.28 -17.35 -7.76
C MET A 169 3.77 -17.19 -7.51
N LEU A 170 4.38 -18.01 -6.67
CA LEU A 170 5.82 -17.99 -6.40
C LEU A 170 6.67 -18.16 -7.67
N ARG A 171 6.27 -19.10 -8.55
CA ARG A 171 6.98 -19.30 -9.83
C ARG A 171 6.84 -18.11 -10.75
N TYR A 172 5.61 -17.57 -10.86
CA TYR A 172 5.33 -16.43 -11.71
C TYR A 172 6.03 -15.15 -11.20
N GLU A 173 5.91 -14.86 -9.92
CA GLU A 173 6.52 -13.68 -9.28
C GLU A 173 8.05 -13.71 -9.41
N ARG A 174 8.66 -14.86 -9.11
CA ARG A 174 10.11 -15.04 -9.32
C ARG A 174 10.51 -14.78 -10.78
N ALA A 175 9.78 -15.32 -11.74
CA ALA A 175 10.04 -15.10 -13.16
C ALA A 175 9.89 -13.62 -13.55
N ALA A 176 8.89 -12.93 -13.03
CA ALA A 176 8.69 -11.50 -13.24
C ALA A 176 9.83 -10.68 -12.63
N VAL A 177 10.19 -10.92 -11.37
CA VAL A 177 11.32 -10.24 -10.69
C VAL A 177 12.62 -10.42 -11.49
N CYS A 178 12.91 -11.62 -12.00
CA CYS A 178 14.09 -11.88 -12.82
C CYS A 178 14.06 -11.19 -14.19
N LYS A 179 12.86 -10.99 -14.76
CA LYS A 179 12.64 -10.42 -16.09
C LYS A 179 12.95 -8.93 -16.18
N PHE A 180 12.57 -8.15 -15.15
CA PHE A 180 12.78 -6.71 -15.13
C PHE A 180 14.21 -6.36 -14.70
N GLN A 181 14.78 -5.27 -15.25
CA GLN A 181 16.15 -4.86 -14.94
C GLN A 181 16.30 -4.37 -13.50
N HIS A 182 15.24 -3.80 -12.94
CA HIS A 182 15.21 -3.32 -11.58
C HIS A 182 13.84 -3.57 -10.96
N VAL A 183 13.81 -3.73 -9.65
CA VAL A 183 12.59 -3.92 -8.88
C VAL A 183 12.53 -2.86 -7.79
N ILE A 184 11.40 -2.21 -7.65
CA ILE A 184 11.11 -1.32 -6.53
C ILE A 184 10.17 -2.07 -5.59
N ALA A 185 10.65 -2.37 -4.39
CA ALA A 185 9.88 -2.93 -3.28
C ALA A 185 9.37 -1.79 -2.39
N VAL A 186 8.34 -2.05 -1.57
CA VAL A 186 7.77 -1.03 -0.68
C VAL A 186 8.23 -1.16 0.77
N SER A 187 8.94 -2.22 1.12
CA SER A 187 9.52 -2.44 2.45
C SER A 187 10.82 -3.24 2.39
N GLU A 188 11.64 -3.14 3.43
CA GLU A 188 12.86 -3.97 3.55
C GLU A 188 12.51 -5.45 3.71
N ASN A 189 11.37 -5.79 4.29
CA ASN A 189 10.88 -7.16 4.35
C ASN A 189 10.62 -7.71 2.95
N ASP A 190 9.90 -6.96 2.10
CA ASP A 190 9.64 -7.36 0.71
C ASP A 190 10.96 -7.46 -0.08
N ARG A 191 11.87 -6.49 0.10
CA ARG A 191 13.20 -6.52 -0.51
C ARG A 191 13.96 -7.80 -0.13
N SER A 192 13.96 -8.16 1.15
CA SER A 192 14.68 -9.35 1.64
C SER A 192 14.17 -10.66 1.02
N LEU A 193 12.88 -10.72 0.69
CA LEU A 193 12.28 -11.86 -0.01
C LEU A 193 12.69 -11.89 -1.49
N MET A 194 12.67 -10.75 -2.18
CA MET A 194 13.00 -10.65 -3.61
C MET A 194 14.50 -10.84 -3.89
N THR A 195 15.37 -10.43 -2.97
CA THR A 195 16.82 -10.63 -3.08
C THR A 195 17.25 -12.10 -2.97
N LYS A 196 16.35 -13.01 -2.61
CA LYS A 196 16.57 -14.44 -2.75
C LYS A 196 16.55 -14.91 -4.22
N TRP A 197 16.05 -14.09 -5.15
CA TRP A 197 15.89 -14.44 -6.56
C TRP A 197 16.77 -13.62 -7.50
N VAL A 198 17.20 -12.44 -7.08
CA VAL A 198 18.06 -11.53 -7.86
C VAL A 198 19.07 -10.84 -6.96
N ASP A 199 20.12 -10.27 -7.57
CA ASP A 199 21.14 -9.53 -6.85
C ASP A 199 20.56 -8.33 -6.12
N GLY A 200 21.05 -8.06 -4.92
CA GLY A 200 20.50 -7.04 -4.02
C GLY A 200 20.55 -5.61 -4.57
N ASP A 201 21.47 -5.31 -5.49
CA ASP A 201 21.58 -4.02 -6.18
C ASP A 201 20.48 -3.81 -7.23
N ARG A 202 19.74 -4.86 -7.60
CA ARG A 202 18.58 -4.81 -8.48
C ARG A 202 17.27 -4.55 -7.74
N VAL A 203 17.27 -4.51 -6.41
CA VAL A 203 16.06 -4.27 -5.62
C VAL A 203 16.29 -3.07 -4.70
N THR A 204 15.51 -2.02 -4.91
CA THR A 204 15.54 -0.81 -4.06
C THR A 204 14.20 -0.64 -3.36
N VAL A 205 14.24 -0.19 -2.11
CA VAL A 205 13.02 0.12 -1.34
C VAL A 205 12.61 1.55 -1.57
N VAL A 206 11.38 1.74 -2.02
CA VAL A 206 10.68 3.04 -2.00
C VAL A 206 9.43 2.85 -1.14
N PRO A 207 9.44 3.32 0.10
CA PRO A 207 8.33 3.12 1.03
C PRO A 207 7.10 3.91 0.58
N THR A 208 5.99 3.65 1.28
CA THR A 208 4.78 4.45 1.08
C THR A 208 4.98 5.85 1.64
N GLY A 209 4.34 6.84 1.01
CA GLY A 209 4.33 8.21 1.48
C GLY A 209 3.06 8.58 2.23
N VAL A 210 3.05 9.79 2.75
CA VAL A 210 1.90 10.47 3.35
C VAL A 210 1.84 11.91 2.82
N ASP A 211 0.65 12.47 2.67
CA ASP A 211 0.46 13.87 2.25
C ASP A 211 0.52 14.79 3.47
N LEU A 212 1.71 15.30 3.78
CA LEU A 212 1.89 16.19 4.93
C LEU A 212 1.05 17.47 4.80
N ALA A 213 0.83 17.98 3.60
CA ALA A 213 0.02 19.19 3.41
C ALA A 213 -1.45 18.96 3.82
N GLN A 214 -1.96 17.76 3.56
CA GLN A 214 -3.31 17.38 3.94
C GLN A 214 -3.46 17.15 5.45
N TYR A 215 -2.40 16.59 6.10
CA TYR A 215 -2.47 16.15 7.50
C TYR A 215 -1.95 17.18 8.51
N ARG A 216 -1.25 18.24 8.08
CA ARG A 216 -0.79 19.30 8.99
C ARG A 216 -1.97 20.01 9.65
N PRO A 217 -1.86 20.35 10.95
CA PRO A 217 -2.83 21.23 11.59
C PRO A 217 -2.95 22.55 10.84
N ALA A 218 -4.19 23.04 10.62
CA ALA A 218 -4.36 24.44 10.25
C ALA A 218 -3.70 25.30 11.35
N ALA A 219 -2.91 26.28 10.94
CA ALA A 219 -2.06 27.08 11.84
C ALA A 219 -2.81 27.79 13.01
N ALA A 220 -4.14 27.75 13.01
CA ALA A 220 -5.00 28.34 14.06
C ALA A 220 -5.42 27.32 15.15
N ALA A 221 -5.11 26.03 15.03
CA ALA A 221 -5.60 24.98 15.96
C ALA A 221 -4.57 24.59 17.04
N SER A 222 -3.37 25.14 17.02
CA SER A 222 -2.32 24.85 17.98
C SER A 222 -2.22 25.93 19.03
N ASP A 223 -3.17 26.00 19.97
CA ASP A 223 -2.94 26.60 21.27
C ASP A 223 -2.36 25.51 22.20
N PRO A 224 -1.06 25.50 22.47
CA PRO A 224 -0.44 24.50 23.34
C PRO A 224 -0.89 24.65 24.80
N ALA A 225 -1.64 25.70 25.11
CA ALA A 225 -2.11 26.03 26.45
C ALA A 225 -3.61 25.69 26.69
N ALA A 226 -4.33 25.17 25.70
CA ALA A 226 -5.65 24.62 25.94
C ALA A 226 -5.53 23.48 26.92
N THR A 227 -5.74 23.78 28.20
CA THR A 227 -5.79 22.78 29.29
C THR A 227 -6.72 21.65 28.88
N ASP A 228 -6.17 20.46 28.77
CA ASP A 228 -6.83 19.22 28.36
C ASP A 228 -7.91 18.82 29.40
N THR A 229 -9.00 19.60 29.46
CA THR A 229 -10.17 19.34 30.32
C THR A 229 -11.15 18.39 29.64
N SER A 230 -10.94 18.09 28.36
CA SER A 230 -11.75 17.14 27.60
C SER A 230 -11.42 15.69 28.00
N ALA A 231 -12.42 14.80 27.89
CA ALA A 231 -12.20 13.37 28.11
C ALA A 231 -11.21 12.83 27.07
N PRO A 232 -10.14 12.11 27.49
CA PRO A 232 -9.12 11.59 26.55
C PRO A 232 -9.75 10.74 25.46
N LEU A 233 -9.40 11.03 24.20
CA LEU A 233 -9.97 10.37 23.03
C LEU A 233 -8.94 9.43 22.39
N ILE A 234 -9.27 8.16 22.32
CA ILE A 234 -8.53 7.14 21.60
C ILE A 234 -9.22 6.97 20.25
N THR A 235 -8.47 6.90 19.15
CA THR A 235 -9.05 6.76 17.80
C THR A 235 -8.44 5.59 17.05
N PHE A 236 -9.31 4.83 16.36
CA PHE A 236 -8.93 3.86 15.34
C PHE A 236 -9.51 4.31 13.99
N VAL A 237 -8.69 4.26 12.92
CA VAL A 237 -9.11 4.60 11.56
C VAL A 237 -8.99 3.39 10.64
N GLY A 238 -10.05 3.07 9.89
CA GLY A 238 -10.00 2.01 8.89
C GLY A 238 -11.36 1.62 8.34
N ALA A 239 -11.41 1.05 7.13
CA ALA A 239 -12.62 0.51 6.54
C ALA A 239 -13.11 -0.69 7.37
N MET A 240 -14.36 -0.63 7.83
CA MET A 240 -14.95 -1.62 8.75
C MET A 240 -15.65 -2.77 8.00
N ASP A 241 -15.43 -2.89 6.71
CA ASP A 241 -15.77 -4.03 5.85
C ASP A 241 -14.53 -4.89 5.51
N TRP A 242 -13.37 -4.53 6.05
CA TRP A 242 -12.13 -5.28 5.87
C TRP A 242 -11.76 -6.05 7.13
N GLU A 243 -11.70 -7.39 7.01
CA GLU A 243 -11.59 -8.33 8.14
C GLU A 243 -10.47 -8.00 9.15
N PRO A 244 -9.23 -7.63 8.76
CA PRO A 244 -8.22 -7.25 9.74
C PRO A 244 -8.57 -6.05 10.60
N ASN A 245 -9.34 -5.08 10.09
CA ASN A 245 -9.80 -3.95 10.89
C ASN A 245 -10.91 -4.36 11.85
N VAL A 246 -11.84 -5.20 11.38
CA VAL A 246 -12.95 -5.71 12.21
C VAL A 246 -12.40 -6.54 13.36
N ASP A 247 -11.50 -7.50 13.07
CA ASP A 247 -10.81 -8.31 14.09
C ASP A 247 -10.04 -7.44 15.09
N GLY A 248 -9.30 -6.44 14.61
CA GLY A 248 -8.54 -5.53 15.47
C GLY A 248 -9.43 -4.70 16.40
N VAL A 249 -10.58 -4.22 15.92
CA VAL A 249 -11.56 -3.53 16.77
C VAL A 249 -12.20 -4.47 17.79
N GLU A 250 -12.60 -5.68 17.39
CA GLU A 250 -13.14 -6.67 18.29
C GLU A 250 -12.14 -7.01 19.41
N TYR A 251 -10.89 -7.27 19.01
CA TYR A 251 -9.80 -7.55 19.95
C TYR A 251 -9.58 -6.39 20.94
N PHE A 252 -9.54 -5.16 20.42
CA PHE A 252 -9.38 -3.99 21.29
C PHE A 252 -10.54 -3.84 22.27
N CYS A 253 -11.77 -3.92 21.79
CA CYS A 253 -12.96 -3.73 22.63
C CYS A 253 -13.15 -4.84 23.66
N SER A 254 -12.85 -6.11 23.30
CA SER A 254 -13.06 -7.24 24.20
C SER A 254 -11.95 -7.43 25.22
N GLU A 255 -10.70 -7.24 24.84
CA GLU A 255 -9.55 -7.65 25.64
C GLU A 255 -8.73 -6.48 26.20
N ILE A 256 -8.75 -5.29 25.54
CA ILE A 256 -7.88 -4.17 25.89
C ILE A 256 -8.68 -3.03 26.56
N TRP A 257 -9.79 -2.66 25.96
CA TRP A 257 -10.61 -1.53 26.39
C TRP A 257 -11.07 -1.58 27.85
N PRO A 258 -11.52 -2.74 28.41
CA PRO A 258 -11.92 -2.81 29.80
C PRO A 258 -10.83 -2.40 30.80
N ALA A 259 -9.58 -2.78 30.54
CA ALA A 259 -8.45 -2.38 31.37
C ALA A 259 -8.16 -0.87 31.28
N ILE A 260 -8.28 -0.28 30.10
CA ILE A 260 -8.13 1.18 29.92
C ILE A 260 -9.24 1.92 30.65
N LYS A 261 -10.50 1.48 30.56
CA LYS A 261 -11.64 2.10 31.24
C LYS A 261 -11.55 2.02 32.77
N ALA A 262 -11.02 0.93 33.31
CA ALA A 262 -10.78 0.79 34.74
C ALA A 262 -9.79 1.84 35.26
N GLU A 263 -8.72 2.11 34.51
CA GLU A 263 -7.66 3.02 34.90
C GLU A 263 -7.92 4.49 34.46
N VAL A 264 -8.65 4.72 33.38
CA VAL A 264 -8.99 6.04 32.83
C VAL A 264 -10.51 6.07 32.56
N PRO A 265 -11.37 6.22 33.59
CA PRO A 265 -12.84 6.12 33.44
C PRO A 265 -13.46 7.11 32.47
N ARG A 266 -12.82 8.28 32.28
CA ARG A 266 -13.28 9.32 31.33
C ARG A 266 -12.85 9.06 29.88
N ALA A 267 -12.00 8.06 29.62
CA ALA A 267 -11.54 7.78 28.26
C ALA A 267 -12.72 7.46 27.31
N ARG A 268 -12.62 7.95 26.10
CA ARG A 268 -13.54 7.68 24.98
C ARG A 268 -12.79 6.96 23.87
N PHE A 269 -13.50 6.10 23.15
CA PHE A 269 -12.95 5.39 21.99
C PHE A 269 -13.78 5.74 20.75
N ARG A 270 -13.11 6.17 19.68
CA ARG A 270 -13.75 6.50 18.41
C ARG A 270 -13.24 5.58 17.30
N ILE A 271 -14.17 4.97 16.59
CA ILE A 271 -13.94 4.12 15.44
C ILE A 271 -14.37 4.90 14.19
N VAL A 272 -13.38 5.29 13.36
CA VAL A 272 -13.61 6.08 12.15
C VAL A 272 -13.46 5.19 10.94
N GLY A 273 -14.56 4.99 10.18
CA GLY A 273 -14.48 4.23 8.95
C GLY A 273 -15.81 3.80 8.36
N ARG A 274 -15.80 3.61 7.05
CA ARG A 274 -16.98 3.23 6.27
C ARG A 274 -17.44 1.81 6.58
N ASN A 275 -18.72 1.53 6.26
CA ASN A 275 -19.33 0.20 6.23
C ASN A 275 -19.09 -0.61 7.51
N PRO A 276 -19.51 -0.13 8.69
CA PRO A 276 -19.29 -0.84 9.94
C PRO A 276 -19.98 -2.21 9.93
N ASP A 277 -19.18 -3.29 10.09
CA ASP A 277 -19.66 -4.65 10.26
C ASP A 277 -20.54 -4.75 11.53
N ARG A 278 -21.48 -5.69 11.56
CA ARG A 278 -22.35 -5.93 12.74
C ARG A 278 -21.55 -6.23 14.00
N ARG A 279 -20.41 -6.91 13.86
CA ARG A 279 -19.49 -7.21 14.98
C ARG A 279 -18.89 -5.94 15.59
N VAL A 280 -18.69 -4.89 14.80
CA VAL A 280 -18.24 -3.59 15.27
C VAL A 280 -19.39 -2.79 15.86
N GLN A 281 -20.56 -2.77 15.20
CA GLN A 281 -21.73 -2.01 15.63
C GLN A 281 -22.22 -2.37 17.04
N LYS A 282 -22.10 -3.65 17.45
CA LYS A 282 -22.51 -4.10 18.80
C LYS A 282 -21.85 -3.31 19.93
N TRP A 283 -20.62 -2.83 19.73
CA TRP A 283 -19.87 -2.12 20.78
C TRP A 283 -20.38 -0.70 21.04
N ALA A 284 -21.05 -0.05 20.09
CA ALA A 284 -21.71 1.24 20.31
C ALA A 284 -23.11 1.09 20.92
N SER A 285 -23.72 -0.09 20.82
CA SER A 285 -25.09 -0.37 21.27
C SER A 285 -25.18 -0.87 22.72
N ASP A 286 -24.05 -1.23 23.30
CA ASP A 286 -23.95 -1.81 24.65
C ASP A 286 -24.10 -0.72 25.74
N SER A 287 -24.40 -1.08 26.97
CA SER A 287 -24.62 -0.17 28.13
C SER A 287 -23.44 0.77 28.42
N ASN A 288 -22.28 0.54 27.83
CA ASN A 288 -21.12 1.42 27.76
C ASN A 288 -21.18 2.41 26.57
N ALA A 289 -22.30 2.56 25.89
CA ALA A 289 -22.49 3.31 24.64
C ALA A 289 -21.99 4.76 24.68
N ASN A 290 -21.96 5.40 25.84
CA ASN A 290 -21.45 6.76 25.99
C ASN A 290 -19.93 6.90 25.85
N SER A 291 -19.18 5.80 25.74
CA SER A 291 -17.72 5.84 25.67
C SER A 291 -17.13 5.28 24.38
N ILE A 292 -17.91 4.61 23.53
CA ILE A 292 -17.49 4.11 22.20
C ILE A 292 -18.36 4.75 21.12
N GLU A 293 -17.72 5.45 20.19
CA GLU A 293 -18.36 6.14 19.08
C GLU A 293 -17.96 5.48 17.76
N ILE A 294 -18.93 5.25 16.86
CA ILE A 294 -18.70 4.77 15.49
C ILE A 294 -19.19 5.82 14.53
N THR A 295 -18.29 6.46 13.79
CA THR A 295 -18.65 7.56 12.90
C THR A 295 -19.27 7.12 11.58
N GLY A 296 -18.99 5.88 11.15
CA GLY A 296 -19.25 5.47 9.78
C GLY A 296 -18.31 6.18 8.79
N ARG A 297 -18.78 6.36 7.55
CA ARG A 297 -18.03 7.07 6.51
C ARG A 297 -17.98 8.56 6.81
N VAL A 298 -16.78 9.11 6.82
CA VAL A 298 -16.53 10.55 7.01
C VAL A 298 -15.93 11.17 5.75
N PRO A 299 -16.12 12.47 5.50
CA PRO A 299 -15.49 13.17 4.37
C PRO A 299 -13.97 13.22 4.50
N SER A 300 -13.44 13.39 5.71
CA SER A 300 -12.02 13.43 6.02
C SER A 300 -11.75 12.78 7.39
N VAL A 301 -10.67 12.01 7.49
CA VAL A 301 -10.21 11.44 8.76
C VAL A 301 -9.35 12.43 9.55
N VAL A 302 -8.89 13.50 8.91
CA VAL A 302 -7.90 14.44 9.45
C VAL A 302 -8.41 15.11 10.73
N GLU A 303 -9.63 15.61 10.74
CA GLU A 303 -10.23 16.26 11.91
C GLU A 303 -10.32 15.29 13.10
N HIS A 304 -10.76 14.06 12.84
CA HIS A 304 -10.84 13.02 13.87
C HIS A 304 -9.47 12.64 14.45
N LEU A 305 -8.44 12.63 13.60
CA LEU A 305 -7.06 12.41 14.06
C LEU A 305 -6.57 13.58 14.91
N HIS A 306 -6.84 14.83 14.51
CA HIS A 306 -6.45 16.01 15.31
C HIS A 306 -7.11 16.05 16.68
N GLU A 307 -8.36 15.61 16.81
CA GLU A 307 -9.07 15.52 18.10
C GLU A 307 -8.54 14.39 19.01
N SER A 308 -7.75 13.45 18.47
CA SER A 308 -7.29 12.27 19.20
C SER A 308 -6.19 12.61 20.19
N SER A 309 -6.26 12.02 21.39
CA SER A 309 -5.13 11.97 22.33
C SER A 309 -4.12 10.89 21.94
N VAL A 310 -4.62 9.73 21.51
CA VAL A 310 -3.80 8.57 21.08
C VAL A 310 -4.48 7.88 19.92
N VAL A 311 -3.72 7.49 18.93
CA VAL A 311 -4.21 6.65 17.81
C VAL A 311 -3.74 5.21 18.03
N ILE A 312 -4.63 4.25 17.79
CA ILE A 312 -4.34 2.83 17.98
C ILE A 312 -4.42 2.04 16.69
N VAL A 313 -3.56 1.03 16.54
CA VAL A 313 -3.58 0.08 15.41
C VAL A 313 -3.41 -1.35 15.94
N PRO A 314 -4.45 -1.94 16.57
CA PRO A 314 -4.39 -3.23 17.26
C PRO A 314 -4.59 -4.42 16.30
N LEU A 315 -3.94 -4.41 15.13
CA LEU A 315 -4.13 -5.44 14.11
C LEU A 315 -3.37 -6.71 14.47
N ARG A 316 -4.06 -7.86 14.39
CA ARG A 316 -3.48 -9.20 14.59
C ARG A 316 -3.31 -9.96 13.27
N ILE A 317 -3.98 -9.52 12.24
CA ILE A 317 -3.98 -10.12 10.91
C ILE A 317 -3.61 -9.04 9.91
N GLY A 318 -2.87 -9.39 8.89
CA GLY A 318 -2.76 -8.51 7.77
C GLY A 318 -1.50 -8.62 6.93
N GLY A 319 -1.54 -7.97 5.80
CA GLY A 319 -0.47 -7.72 4.84
C GLY A 319 -0.61 -6.30 4.30
N GLY A 320 0.42 -5.82 3.63
CA GLY A 320 0.48 -4.50 3.03
C GLY A 320 0.81 -3.37 4.02
N THR A 321 1.20 -2.23 3.48
CA THR A 321 1.67 -1.09 4.26
C THR A 321 0.54 -0.38 4.98
N ARG A 322 0.73 -0.07 6.25
CA ARG A 322 -0.26 0.54 7.13
C ARG A 322 -0.20 2.07 7.06
N LEU A 323 -0.69 2.65 5.95
CA LEU A 323 -0.77 4.11 5.75
C LEU A 323 -1.31 4.86 6.96
N LYS A 324 -2.32 4.31 7.65
CA LYS A 324 -2.96 4.92 8.83
C LYS A 324 -1.99 5.28 9.97
N ILE A 325 -0.84 4.61 10.08
CA ILE A 325 0.19 4.95 11.07
C ILE A 325 0.90 6.24 10.63
N TYR A 326 1.34 6.33 9.37
CA TYR A 326 1.96 7.56 8.88
C TYR A 326 0.98 8.74 8.82
N GLU A 327 -0.31 8.49 8.56
CA GLU A 327 -1.38 9.50 8.63
C GLU A 327 -1.52 10.04 10.05
N ALA A 328 -1.55 9.17 11.05
CA ALA A 328 -1.57 9.58 12.46
C ALA A 328 -0.29 10.32 12.87
N MET A 329 0.87 9.84 12.45
CA MET A 329 2.16 10.51 12.70
C MET A 329 2.25 11.89 12.03
N ALA A 330 1.70 12.04 10.81
CA ALA A 330 1.64 13.31 10.09
C ALA A 330 0.74 14.35 10.76
N THR A 331 -0.26 13.89 11.55
CA THR A 331 -1.07 14.77 12.43
C THR A 331 -0.43 14.99 13.80
N ALA A 332 0.85 14.62 13.97
CA ALA A 332 1.58 14.70 15.24
C ALA A 332 0.84 13.98 16.38
N LYS A 333 0.37 12.75 16.15
CA LYS A 333 -0.28 11.93 17.20
C LYS A 333 0.61 10.78 17.63
N ALA A 334 0.60 10.54 18.95
CA ALA A 334 1.20 9.34 19.51
C ALA A 334 0.43 8.09 19.06
N VAL A 335 1.17 7.06 18.63
CA VAL A 335 0.59 5.83 18.10
C VAL A 335 0.96 4.64 18.96
N VAL A 336 -0.03 3.79 19.27
CA VAL A 336 0.17 2.45 19.85
C VAL A 336 -0.26 1.42 18.81
N SER A 337 0.62 0.50 18.47
CA SER A 337 0.34 -0.55 17.48
C SER A 337 0.82 -1.91 17.94
N THR A 338 0.28 -2.97 17.34
CA THR A 338 0.96 -4.27 17.37
C THR A 338 2.12 -4.26 16.38
N THR A 339 3.06 -5.17 16.54
CA THR A 339 4.15 -5.40 15.56
C THR A 339 3.59 -5.71 14.17
N ILE A 340 2.51 -6.51 14.09
CA ILE A 340 1.81 -6.78 12.82
C ILE A 340 1.14 -5.51 12.27
N GLY A 341 0.59 -4.67 13.14
CA GLY A 341 0.00 -3.39 12.75
C GLY A 341 1.00 -2.40 12.15
N ALA A 342 2.27 -2.47 12.53
CA ALA A 342 3.36 -1.63 12.05
C ALA A 342 4.25 -2.31 10.98
N GLU A 343 3.89 -3.53 10.56
CA GLU A 343 4.70 -4.30 9.60
C GLU A 343 4.95 -3.52 8.30
N GLY A 344 6.19 -3.47 7.88
CA GLY A 344 6.62 -2.81 6.64
C GLY A 344 6.84 -1.30 6.75
N LEU A 345 6.70 -0.72 7.95
CA LEU A 345 7.01 0.68 8.21
C LEU A 345 8.39 0.81 8.89
N ASP A 346 9.11 1.88 8.58
CA ASP A 346 10.35 2.24 9.27
C ASP A 346 10.03 3.09 10.51
N VAL A 347 9.55 2.40 11.55
CA VAL A 347 9.17 2.98 12.83
C VAL A 347 9.86 2.23 13.98
N HIS A 348 10.13 2.92 15.08
CA HIS A 348 10.96 2.38 16.16
C HIS A 348 10.23 2.44 17.50
N HIS A 349 9.98 1.26 18.08
CA HIS A 349 9.43 1.15 19.43
C HIS A 349 10.25 1.97 20.44
N GLY A 350 9.56 2.69 21.31
CA GLY A 350 10.21 3.51 22.36
C GLY A 350 10.70 4.89 21.87
N ARG A 351 10.64 5.18 20.57
CA ARG A 351 11.04 6.44 19.99
C ARG A 351 9.85 7.19 19.37
N ASP A 352 9.30 6.67 18.30
CA ASP A 352 8.26 7.33 17.48
C ASP A 352 6.93 6.57 17.47
N ILE A 353 6.92 5.34 18.00
CA ILE A 353 5.73 4.49 18.16
C ILE A 353 5.87 3.62 19.41
N MET A 354 4.76 3.25 20.02
CA MET A 354 4.71 2.18 21.00
C MET A 354 4.21 0.89 20.35
N LEU A 355 4.99 -0.20 20.44
CA LEU A 355 4.61 -1.53 19.94
C LEU A 355 4.27 -2.44 21.13
N ALA A 356 3.11 -3.10 21.04
CA ALA A 356 2.64 -4.02 22.08
C ALA A 356 1.75 -5.11 21.46
N ASP A 357 2.10 -6.39 21.66
CA ASP A 357 1.47 -7.52 20.97
C ASP A 357 0.48 -8.32 21.83
N ASN A 358 0.36 -7.99 23.11
CA ASN A 358 -0.61 -8.63 24.00
C ASN A 358 -1.54 -7.60 24.67
N PRO A 359 -2.74 -7.99 25.14
CA PRO A 359 -3.74 -7.06 25.65
C PRO A 359 -3.24 -6.21 26.82
N ARG A 360 -2.49 -6.82 27.73
CA ARG A 360 -2.01 -6.13 28.94
C ARG A 360 -0.99 -5.04 28.61
N SER A 361 0.03 -5.36 27.79
CA SER A 361 1.05 -4.39 27.39
C SER A 361 0.45 -3.30 26.50
N PHE A 362 -0.52 -3.63 25.64
CA PHE A 362 -1.20 -2.66 24.80
C PHE A 362 -2.01 -1.66 25.63
N ALA A 363 -2.81 -2.17 26.60
CA ALA A 363 -3.55 -1.31 27.52
C ALA A 363 -2.61 -0.39 28.31
N GLN A 364 -1.52 -0.93 28.85
CA GLN A 364 -0.52 -0.16 29.60
C GLN A 364 0.10 0.96 28.74
N ALA A 365 0.49 0.67 27.49
CA ALA A 365 1.04 1.66 26.57
C ALA A 365 0.05 2.82 26.32
N VAL A 366 -1.23 2.49 26.11
CA VAL A 366 -2.27 3.51 25.94
C VAL A 366 -2.47 4.31 27.22
N ILE A 367 -2.59 3.68 28.37
CA ILE A 367 -2.79 4.33 29.68
C ILE A 367 -1.63 5.28 29.99
N MET A 368 -0.39 4.86 29.74
CA MET A 368 0.79 5.70 29.94
C MET A 368 0.71 6.99 29.11
N LEU A 369 0.42 6.88 27.81
CA LEU A 369 0.29 8.04 26.94
C LEU A 369 -0.91 8.93 27.29
N LEU A 370 -1.99 8.38 27.87
CA LEU A 370 -3.13 9.18 28.32
C LEU A 370 -2.85 9.95 29.62
N ARG A 371 -2.07 9.34 30.55
CA ARG A 371 -1.78 9.92 31.86
C ARG A 371 -0.55 10.84 31.85
N ASP A 372 0.46 10.51 31.06
CA ASP A 372 1.71 11.26 30.98
C ASP A 372 1.73 12.12 29.70
N THR A 373 1.33 13.37 29.86
CA THR A 373 1.29 14.35 28.75
C THR A 373 2.68 14.69 28.23
N GLU A 374 3.73 14.69 29.08
CA GLU A 374 5.09 14.96 28.63
C GLU A 374 5.62 13.81 27.77
N MET A 375 5.43 12.57 28.23
CA MET A 375 5.76 11.39 27.43
C MET A 375 4.99 11.39 26.11
N ARG A 376 3.67 11.64 26.12
CA ARG A 376 2.87 11.73 24.90
C ARG A 376 3.43 12.74 23.92
N ARG A 377 3.76 13.96 24.36
CA ARG A 377 4.34 15.01 23.50
C ARG A 377 5.68 14.60 22.89
N ARG A 378 6.50 13.87 23.62
CA ARG A 378 7.77 13.32 23.06
C ARG A 378 7.51 12.38 21.90
N TYR A 379 6.53 11.46 22.04
CA TYR A 379 6.14 10.57 20.95
C TYR A 379 5.49 11.33 19.78
N GLU A 380 4.66 12.33 20.05
CA GLU A 380 4.01 13.17 19.04
C GLU A 380 5.06 13.91 18.18
N THR A 381 6.07 14.49 18.81
CA THR A 381 7.19 15.16 18.10
C THR A 381 7.97 14.17 17.25
N ALA A 382 8.41 13.06 17.83
CA ALA A 382 9.17 12.05 17.12
C ALA A 382 8.36 11.38 15.98
N ALA A 383 7.04 11.21 16.16
CA ALA A 383 6.15 10.73 15.13
C ALA A 383 6.07 11.71 13.95
N ALA A 384 5.90 13.00 14.21
CA ALA A 384 5.88 14.04 13.17
C ALA A 384 7.20 14.11 12.40
N GLU A 385 8.36 14.03 13.08
CA GLU A 385 9.68 13.97 12.46
C GLU A 385 9.85 12.73 11.58
N THR A 386 9.32 11.60 12.03
CA THR A 386 9.33 10.36 11.25
C THR A 386 8.45 10.51 10.00
N ALA A 387 7.21 10.99 10.12
CA ALA A 387 6.31 11.19 8.99
C ALA A 387 6.89 12.17 7.96
N ALA A 388 7.63 13.21 8.39
CA ALA A 388 8.23 14.20 7.50
C ALA A 388 9.22 13.59 6.48
N ARG A 389 9.81 12.46 6.78
CA ARG A 389 10.72 11.73 5.87
C ARG A 389 9.98 10.97 4.75
N TYR A 390 8.66 10.81 4.90
CA TYR A 390 7.81 10.04 4.00
C TYR A 390 6.78 10.91 3.27
N ASP A 391 7.05 12.22 3.11
CA ASP A 391 6.21 13.08 2.28
C ASP A 391 6.26 12.65 0.81
N TRP A 392 5.12 12.70 0.12
CA TRP A 392 5.04 12.25 -1.28
C TRP A 392 6.03 12.90 -2.22
N PRO A 393 6.39 14.21 -2.11
CA PRO A 393 7.46 14.80 -2.90
C PRO A 393 8.81 14.10 -2.73
N ALA A 394 9.21 13.76 -1.51
CA ALA A 394 10.47 13.05 -1.24
C ALA A 394 10.44 11.61 -1.79
N ILE A 395 9.30 10.92 -1.66
CA ILE A 395 9.09 9.59 -2.24
C ILE A 395 9.15 9.64 -3.77
N GLY A 396 8.51 10.64 -4.39
CA GLY A 396 8.52 10.84 -5.83
C GLY A 396 9.92 11.15 -6.38
N GLU A 397 10.70 11.98 -5.68
CA GLU A 397 12.10 12.27 -6.04
C GLU A 397 12.93 11.00 -6.05
N ARG A 398 12.91 10.24 -4.95
CA ARG A 398 13.63 8.97 -4.85
C ARG A 398 13.24 7.99 -5.97
N PHE A 399 11.97 7.94 -6.31
CA PHE A 399 11.48 7.10 -7.42
C PHE A 399 12.05 7.58 -8.76
N SER A 400 12.05 8.90 -8.99
CA SER A 400 12.63 9.53 -10.19
C SER A 400 14.11 9.23 -10.35
N GLU A 401 14.90 9.34 -9.27
CA GLU A 401 16.34 9.02 -9.26
C GLU A 401 16.60 7.56 -9.65
N ILE A 402 15.81 6.63 -9.15
CA ILE A 402 15.90 5.21 -9.51
C ILE A 402 15.64 5.02 -11.00
N LEU A 403 14.59 5.63 -11.54
CA LEU A 403 14.28 5.54 -12.97
C LEU A 403 15.42 6.09 -13.85
N GLN A 404 16.02 7.21 -13.43
CA GLN A 404 17.18 7.82 -14.13
C GLN A 404 18.37 6.86 -14.12
N ALA A 405 18.72 6.33 -12.94
CA ALA A 405 19.83 5.38 -12.81
C ALA A 405 19.64 4.11 -13.67
N VAL A 406 18.40 3.59 -13.74
CA VAL A 406 18.08 2.41 -14.58
C VAL A 406 18.18 2.76 -16.07
N ALA A 407 17.72 3.92 -16.49
CA ALA A 407 17.81 4.38 -17.88
C ALA A 407 19.28 4.56 -18.34
N GLU A 408 20.14 5.11 -17.46
CA GLU A 408 21.55 5.37 -17.73
C GLU A 408 22.41 4.10 -17.82
N ARG A 409 22.14 3.09 -16.98
CA ARG A 409 22.88 1.80 -17.01
C ARG A 409 22.91 1.19 -18.41
N LYS A 410 21.82 1.25 -19.16
CA LYS A 410 21.75 0.74 -20.52
C LYS A 410 22.53 1.60 -21.52
N SER A 411 22.54 2.91 -21.33
CA SER A 411 23.31 3.83 -22.18
C SER A 411 24.81 3.52 -22.13
N ARG A 412 25.33 3.22 -20.93
CA ARG A 412 26.74 2.84 -20.72
C ARG A 412 27.08 1.48 -21.34
N THR A 413 26.20 0.48 -21.22
CA THR A 413 26.42 -0.86 -21.80
C THR A 413 26.42 -0.80 -23.35
N LYS A 414 25.60 0.06 -23.96
CA LYS A 414 25.60 0.27 -25.41
C LYS A 414 26.86 1.00 -25.91
N ARG A 415 27.45 1.90 -25.13
CA ARG A 415 28.70 2.61 -25.49
C ARG A 415 29.94 1.74 -25.34
N ALA A 416 29.98 0.85 -24.35
CA ALA A 416 31.13 -0.04 -24.11
C ALA A 416 31.27 -1.18 -25.15
N PHE A 417 30.21 -1.53 -25.87
CA PHE A 417 30.25 -2.60 -26.89
C PHE A 417 30.90 -2.21 -28.23
N PRO A 418 30.78 -0.97 -28.74
CA PRO A 418 31.52 -0.55 -29.96
C PRO A 418 33.02 -0.44 -29.79
N GLU A 419 33.51 -0.02 -28.61
CA GLU A 419 34.94 0.16 -28.35
C GLU A 419 35.72 -1.18 -28.32
N ARG A 420 35.13 -2.24 -27.80
CA ARG A 420 35.76 -3.57 -27.78
C ARG A 420 35.82 -4.26 -29.14
N LEU A 421 35.03 -3.85 -30.12
CA LEU A 421 35.08 -4.34 -31.48
C LEU A 421 36.08 -3.56 -32.36
N ALA A 422 36.39 -2.32 -31.98
CA ALA A 422 37.41 -1.51 -32.66
C ALA A 422 38.84 -1.96 -32.23
N GLU A 423 39.03 -2.28 -30.96
CA GLU A 423 40.33 -2.78 -30.43
C GLU A 423 40.71 -4.19 -30.89
N LYS A 424 39.77 -5.01 -31.37
CA LYS A 424 40.07 -6.34 -31.95
C LYS A 424 40.34 -6.32 -33.46
N LYS A 425 40.29 -5.15 -34.13
CA LYS A 425 40.57 -4.97 -35.57
C LYS A 425 41.78 -4.09 -35.84
N ALA A 426 42.47 -3.65 -34.80
CA ALA A 426 43.81 -3.06 -34.88
C ALA A 426 44.83 -4.07 -34.38
#